data_0a6f86d990050ec49f4e2e3af2ef2dc8
#
_entry.id   0a6f86d990050ec49f4e2e3af2ef2dc8
#
_cell.length_a   1.000
_cell.length_b   1.000
_cell.length_c   1.000
_cell.angle_alpha   90.00
_cell.angle_beta   90.00
_cell.angle_gamma   90.00
#
_symmetry.space_group_name_H-M   'P 1'
#
loop_
_entity.id
_entity.type
_entity.pdbx_description
1 polymer ?
#
loop_
_entity_poly.entity_id
_entity_poly.type
_entity_poly.pdbx_seq_one_letter_code
_entity_poly.pdbx_strand_id
1 'polypeptide(L)' 'MLEFKKRILLKVSFDLFLFEKELKKAFQWLNNTDLEMLKSWCYTNFSGRYTAVLDQVFFGEKVSLA' A
#
# COMPACT_ATOMS: atom_id res chain seq x y z
N MET A 1 14.38 1.29 4.88
CA MET A 1 13.46 1.61 3.78
C MET A 1 11.99 1.40 4.15
N LEU A 2 11.69 0.29 4.82
CA LEU A 2 10.30 0.01 5.22
C LEU A 2 9.72 1.11 6.12
N GLU A 3 10.45 1.51 7.15
CA GLU A 3 9.96 2.54 8.05
C GLU A 3 9.77 3.87 7.34
N PHE A 4 10.63 4.15 6.40
CA PHE A 4 10.51 5.37 5.62
C PHE A 4 9.23 5.36 4.79
N LYS A 5 8.91 4.21 4.18
CA LYS A 5 7.69 4.08 3.38
C LYS A 5 6.45 4.22 4.25
N LYS A 6 6.48 3.68 5.47
CA LYS A 6 5.37 3.83 6.39
C LYS A 6 5.11 5.30 6.71
N ARG A 7 6.18 6.07 6.92
CA ARG A 7 6.04 7.50 7.20
C ARG A 7 5.44 8.25 6.02
N ILE A 8 5.87 7.92 4.82
CA ILE A 8 5.34 8.55 3.62
C ILE A 8 3.85 8.27 3.50
N LEU A 9 3.46 7.01 3.69
CA LEU A 9 2.06 6.63 3.57
C LEU A 9 1.20 7.37 4.60
N LEU A 10 1.70 7.53 5.82
CA LEU A 10 0.97 8.28 6.82
C LEU A 10 0.81 9.74 6.42
N LYS A 11 1.84 10.32 5.83
CA LYS A 11 1.78 11.71 5.41
C LYS A 11 0.77 11.94 4.29
N VAL A 12 0.64 11.00 3.37
CA VAL A 12 -0.25 11.18 2.22
C VAL A 12 -1.60 10.51 2.42
N SER A 13 -1.88 10.01 3.63
CA SER A 13 -3.12 9.30 3.87
C SER A 13 -4.36 10.18 3.79
N PHE A 14 -4.18 11.48 3.78
CA PHE A 14 -5.30 12.40 3.61
C PHE A 14 -5.85 12.38 2.18
N ASP A 15 -5.10 11.82 1.25
CA ASP A 15 -5.48 11.81 -0.16
C ASP A 15 -5.26 10.40 -0.70
N LEU A 16 -6.37 9.72 -1.03
CA LEU A 16 -6.30 8.33 -1.48
C LEU A 16 -5.50 8.18 -2.76
N PHE A 17 -5.56 9.17 -3.64
CA PHE A 17 -4.83 9.11 -4.89
C PHE A 17 -3.33 9.11 -4.64
N LEU A 18 -2.87 10.01 -3.78
CA LEU A 18 -1.46 10.07 -3.43
C LEU A 18 -1.04 8.84 -2.64
N PHE A 19 -1.91 8.36 -1.76
CA PHE A 19 -1.66 7.15 -0.98
C PHE A 19 -1.41 5.96 -1.91
N GLU A 20 -2.28 5.79 -2.89
CA GLU A 20 -2.16 4.70 -3.86
C GLU A 20 -0.86 4.83 -4.65
N LYS A 21 -0.54 6.03 -5.07
CA LYS A 21 0.66 6.29 -5.86
C LYS A 21 1.93 5.91 -5.08
N GLU A 22 2.01 6.33 -3.82
CA GLU A 22 3.17 6.01 -3.01
C GLU A 22 3.24 4.53 -2.68
N LEU A 23 2.09 3.91 -2.50
CA LEU A 23 2.05 2.47 -2.23
C LEU A 23 2.58 1.69 -3.43
N LYS A 24 2.21 2.10 -4.64
CA LYS A 24 2.72 1.46 -5.85
C LYS A 24 4.23 1.61 -5.97
N LYS A 25 4.76 2.77 -5.57
CA LYS A 25 6.21 2.96 -5.59
C LYS A 25 6.91 1.99 -4.66
N ALA A 26 6.27 1.64 -3.55
CA ALA A 26 6.89 0.73 -2.60
C ALA A 26 7.19 -0.63 -3.22
N PHE A 27 6.40 -1.05 -4.19
CA PHE A 27 6.65 -2.33 -4.87
C PHE A 27 7.97 -2.33 -5.62
N GLN A 28 8.46 -1.17 -6.01
CA GLN A 28 9.73 -1.07 -6.73
C GLN A 28 10.92 -1.06 -5.79
N TRP A 29 10.72 -0.68 -4.55
CA TRP A 29 11.83 -0.45 -3.63
C TRP A 29 11.96 -1.48 -2.53
N LEU A 30 10.89 -2.22 -2.23
CA LEU A 30 10.89 -3.16 -1.12
C LEU A 30 10.98 -4.59 -1.64
N ASN A 31 11.71 -5.43 -0.89
CA ASN A 31 11.74 -6.85 -1.21
C ASN A 31 10.44 -7.52 -0.74
N ASN A 32 10.29 -8.82 -1.03
CA ASN A 32 9.05 -9.53 -0.72
C ASN A 32 8.74 -9.54 0.76
N THR A 33 9.75 -9.73 1.59
CA THR A 33 9.55 -9.75 3.04
C THR A 33 9.03 -8.41 3.54
N ASP A 34 9.65 -7.33 3.10
CA ASP A 34 9.24 -6.00 3.52
C ASP A 34 7.85 -5.65 2.97
N LEU A 35 7.54 -6.10 1.76
CA LEU A 35 6.21 -5.87 1.20
C LEU A 35 5.13 -6.58 2.01
N GLU A 36 5.40 -7.80 2.47
CA GLU A 36 4.44 -8.50 3.31
C GLU A 36 4.24 -7.77 4.63
N MET A 37 5.30 -7.28 5.19
CA MET A 37 5.22 -6.52 6.44
C MET A 37 4.45 -5.22 6.23
N LEU A 38 4.71 -4.54 5.12
CA LEU A 38 4.00 -3.30 4.81
C LEU A 38 2.52 -3.56 4.58
N LYS A 39 2.20 -4.65 3.88
CA LYS A 39 0.83 -5.03 3.62
C LYS A 39 0.07 -5.25 4.93
N SER A 40 0.65 -6.04 5.82
CA SER A 40 0.03 -6.32 7.11
C SER A 40 -0.16 -5.05 7.90
N TRP A 41 0.85 -4.19 7.91
CA TRP A 41 0.79 -2.92 8.62
C TRP A 41 -0.32 -2.03 8.06
N CYS A 42 -0.45 -1.99 6.74
CA CYS A 42 -1.48 -1.17 6.10
C CYS A 42 -2.87 -1.64 6.46
N TYR A 43 -3.10 -2.95 6.41
CA TYR A 43 -4.43 -3.47 6.75
C TYR A 43 -4.76 -3.28 8.23
N THR A 44 -3.74 -3.21 9.07
CA THR A 44 -3.95 -2.97 10.49
C THR A 44 -4.26 -1.51 10.77
N ASN A 45 -3.60 -0.59 10.08
CA ASN A 45 -3.67 0.83 10.39
C ASN A 45 -4.66 1.60 9.52
N PHE A 46 -5.01 1.07 8.37
CA PHE A 46 -5.96 1.72 7.47
C PHE A 46 -7.14 0.80 7.21
N SER A 47 -8.34 1.38 7.23
CA SER A 47 -9.55 0.59 7.02
C SER A 47 -10.55 1.42 6.22
N GLY A 48 -11.76 0.87 6.04
CA GLY A 48 -12.77 1.57 5.27
C GLY A 48 -12.37 1.72 3.82
N ARG A 49 -12.42 2.94 3.33
CA ARG A 49 -12.11 3.19 1.92
C ARG A 49 -10.66 2.88 1.56
N TYR A 50 -9.77 2.85 2.54
CA TYR A 50 -8.38 2.48 2.27
C TYR A 50 -8.24 1.01 1.92
N THR A 51 -9.11 0.17 2.46
CA THR A 51 -9.09 -1.25 2.16
C THR A 51 -9.26 -1.50 0.67
N ALA A 52 -10.14 -0.76 0.02
CA ALA A 52 -10.35 -0.92 -1.42
C ALA A 52 -9.07 -0.58 -2.19
N VAL A 53 -8.38 0.50 -1.78
CA VAL A 53 -7.14 0.88 -2.43
C VAL A 53 -6.07 -0.19 -2.19
N LEU A 54 -5.97 -0.69 -0.98
CA LEU A 54 -4.99 -1.73 -0.65
C LEU A 54 -5.24 -2.98 -1.48
N ASP A 55 -6.50 -3.40 -1.58
CA ASP A 55 -6.85 -4.56 -2.37
C ASP A 55 -6.47 -4.36 -3.83
N GLN A 56 -6.74 -3.18 -4.35
CA GLN A 56 -6.44 -2.89 -5.74
C GLN A 56 -4.94 -2.93 -6.01
N VAL A 57 -4.14 -2.37 -5.10
CA VAL A 57 -2.70 -2.32 -5.31
C VAL A 57 -2.06 -3.69 -5.10
N PHE A 58 -2.44 -4.40 -4.05
CA PHE A 58 -1.81 -5.68 -3.74
C PHE A 58 -2.36 -6.85 -4.56
N PHE A 59 -3.60 -6.77 -5.00
CA PHE A 59 -4.24 -7.87 -5.70
C PHE A 59 -4.87 -7.48 -7.04
N GLY A 60 -4.80 -6.21 -7.39
CA GLY A 60 -5.55 -5.68 -8.52
C GLY A 60 -5.25 -6.34 -9.85
N GLU A 61 -3.99 -6.70 -10.07
CA GLU A 61 -3.61 -7.31 -11.34
C GLU A 61 -4.31 -8.63 -11.55
N LYS A 62 -4.47 -9.38 -10.49
CA LYS A 62 -5.17 -10.66 -10.57
C LYS A 62 -6.63 -10.46 -10.88
N VAL A 63 -7.22 -9.45 -10.29
CA VAL A 63 -8.63 -9.14 -10.50
C VAL A 63 -8.85 -8.70 -11.93
N SER A 64 -7.96 -7.88 -12.45
CA SER A 64 -8.14 -7.33 -13.79
C SER A 64 -8.05 -8.39 -14.86
N LEU A 65 -7.40 -9.49 -14.58
CA LEU A 65 -7.29 -10.58 -15.55
C LEU A 65 -8.52 -11.46 -15.56
N ALA A 66 -9.27 -11.41 -14.49
CA ALA A 66 -10.50 -12.20 -14.43
C ALA A 66 -11.60 -11.53 -15.21
#